data_dc6b434deff37aac9ebf424cc7fb7ce9
#
_entry.id   dc6b434deff37aac9ebf424cc7fb7ce9
#
_cell.length_a   1.000
_cell.length_b   1.000
_cell.length_c   1.000
_cell.angle_alpha   90.00
_cell.angle_beta   90.00
_cell.angle_gamma   90.00
#
_symmetry.space_group_name_H-M   'P 1'
#
loop_
_entity.id
_entity.type
_entity.pdbx_description
1 polymer ?
#
loop_
_entity_poly.entity_id
_entity_poly.type
_entity_poly.pdbx_seq_one_letter_code
_entity_poly.pdbx_strand_id
1 'polypeptide(L)'
;APWPASPSEQRDANTDGNTSRPEGLHWSFRALVRPALPDVPDSFRIHNPIDRFVVQKLIQSDLSQADPAPSSTLIRRIYFDLLGLPPSPTVMRSWLDRMSRAKDAASEDQVVRDLIETLLAHPAYGERWARHWLDVARYSEVGGWTQDNRSNPKAFHYRDWVIQAFNQDLPFHQFVSYQIAGDLLANGTSVATGFFSLGPNYASDGGDPESIAQAKGETLDDRVDTFSRAFLGLT
;
A
#
# COMPACT_ATOMS: atom_id res chain seq x y z
N ALA A 1 13.54 29.81 18.03
CA ALA A 1 14.29 30.40 16.93
C ALA A 1 13.48 30.25 15.65
N PRO A 2 13.37 31.30 14.78
CA PRO A 2 12.62 31.16 13.54
C PRO A 2 13.34 30.21 12.58
N TRP A 3 12.57 29.43 11.86
CA TRP A 3 13.03 28.51 10.83
C TRP A 3 13.79 29.26 9.73
N PRO A 4 14.93 28.77 9.22
CA PRO A 4 15.66 29.46 8.17
C PRO A 4 14.82 29.51 6.88
N ALA A 5 14.79 30.70 6.24
CA ALA A 5 14.10 30.90 4.99
C ALA A 5 14.69 30.02 3.88
N SER A 6 13.82 29.36 3.09
CA SER A 6 14.22 28.58 1.94
C SER A 6 14.91 29.46 0.88
N PRO A 7 15.98 29.00 0.23
CA PRO A 7 16.55 29.70 -0.92
C PRO A 7 15.53 29.74 -2.05
N SER A 8 15.30 30.92 -2.62
CA SER A 8 14.49 31.10 -3.81
C SER A 8 15.09 30.32 -4.98
N GLU A 9 14.38 29.30 -5.47
CA GLU A 9 14.74 28.59 -6.69
C GLU A 9 14.63 29.49 -7.91
N GLN A 10 15.75 29.96 -8.41
CA GLN A 10 15.86 30.34 -9.82
C GLN A 10 15.87 29.05 -10.65
N ARG A 11 14.74 28.77 -11.32
CA ARG A 11 14.67 27.72 -12.34
C ARG A 11 15.31 28.23 -13.61
N ASP A 12 16.57 27.95 -13.79
CA ASP A 12 17.18 28.03 -15.12
C ASP A 12 16.75 26.82 -15.94
N ALA A 13 15.88 27.09 -16.91
CA ALA A 13 15.53 26.13 -17.94
C ALA A 13 16.73 25.97 -18.88
N ASN A 14 17.58 24.98 -18.62
CA ASN A 14 18.53 24.50 -19.61
C ASN A 14 18.30 23.00 -19.86
N THR A 15 17.69 22.74 -21.00
CA THR A 15 17.37 21.41 -21.56
C THR A 15 18.62 20.89 -22.29
N ASP A 16 19.58 20.36 -21.56
CA ASP A 16 20.59 19.48 -22.17
C ASP A 16 20.74 18.21 -21.34
N GLY A 17 20.40 17.10 -21.96
CA GLY A 17 20.26 15.77 -21.37
C GLY A 17 21.57 15.10 -20.97
N ASN A 18 22.34 15.73 -20.10
CA ASN A 18 23.47 15.10 -19.45
C ASN A 18 23.62 15.58 -18.01
N THR A 19 22.67 15.20 -17.16
CA THR A 19 22.85 15.37 -15.71
C THR A 19 23.79 14.28 -15.22
N SER A 20 25.06 14.65 -15.05
CA SER A 20 26.03 13.88 -14.26
C SER A 20 25.40 13.53 -12.91
N ARG A 21 25.21 12.23 -12.67
CA ARG A 21 24.66 11.71 -11.43
C ARG A 21 25.53 12.19 -10.27
N PRO A 22 25.00 12.80 -9.21
CA PRO A 22 25.75 13.06 -8.00
C PRO A 22 26.28 11.72 -7.48
N GLU A 23 27.57 11.53 -7.48
CA GLU A 23 28.20 10.35 -6.90
C GLU A 23 27.86 10.35 -5.40
N GLY A 24 27.23 9.27 -4.91
CA GLY A 24 26.90 9.08 -3.50
C GLY A 24 25.43 9.16 -3.10
N LEU A 25 24.51 9.61 -3.97
CA LEU A 25 23.09 9.63 -3.61
C LEU A 25 22.50 8.20 -3.63
N HIS A 26 21.89 7.79 -2.51
CA HIS A 26 21.20 6.50 -2.43
C HIS A 26 20.13 6.41 -3.54
N TRP A 27 19.94 5.20 -4.08
CA TRP A 27 19.04 4.98 -5.24
C TRP A 27 17.62 5.50 -5.03
N SER A 28 17.09 5.42 -3.78
CA SER A 28 15.73 5.86 -3.44
C SER A 28 15.51 7.37 -3.51
N PHE A 29 16.58 8.16 -3.49
CA PHE A 29 16.52 9.62 -3.63
C PHE A 29 16.79 10.11 -5.05
N ARG A 30 16.95 9.18 -5.99
CA ARG A 30 17.14 9.53 -7.40
C ARG A 30 15.79 9.74 -8.07
N ALA A 31 15.74 10.66 -9.02
CA ALA A 31 14.54 10.83 -9.85
C ALA A 31 14.17 9.51 -10.52
N LEU A 32 12.86 9.22 -10.57
CA LEU A 32 12.34 8.02 -11.23
C LEU A 32 12.60 8.13 -12.74
N VAL A 33 13.27 7.12 -13.28
CA VAL A 33 13.53 6.99 -14.72
C VAL A 33 12.87 5.72 -15.20
N ARG A 34 12.15 5.80 -16.33
CA ARG A 34 11.57 4.60 -16.97
C ARG A 34 12.72 3.78 -17.58
N PRO A 35 13.01 2.57 -17.08
CA PRO A 35 14.08 1.75 -17.60
C PRO A 35 13.73 1.22 -19.01
N ALA A 36 14.75 0.95 -19.83
CA ALA A 36 14.56 0.19 -21.04
C ALA A 36 14.12 -1.25 -20.69
N LEU A 37 13.16 -1.77 -21.46
CA LEU A 37 12.71 -3.14 -21.28
C LEU A 37 13.83 -4.11 -21.70
N PRO A 38 14.15 -5.12 -20.88
CA PRO A 38 15.10 -6.14 -21.23
C PRO A 38 14.66 -6.91 -22.48
N ASP A 39 15.61 -7.23 -23.34
CA ASP A 39 15.39 -8.19 -24.41
C ASP A 39 15.46 -9.62 -23.83
N VAL A 40 14.43 -10.41 -24.09
CA VAL A 40 14.29 -11.78 -23.56
C VAL A 40 13.78 -12.70 -24.67
N PRO A 41 14.23 -13.99 -24.70
CA PRO A 41 13.81 -14.95 -25.72
C PRO A 41 12.30 -15.17 -25.75
N ASP A 42 11.73 -15.38 -26.94
CA ASP A 42 10.31 -15.66 -27.16
C ASP A 42 9.84 -16.99 -26.56
N SER A 43 10.76 -17.84 -26.10
CA SER A 43 10.45 -19.08 -25.40
C SER A 43 9.85 -18.86 -23.99
N PHE A 44 9.95 -17.63 -23.44
CA PHE A 44 9.38 -17.27 -22.15
C PHE A 44 7.99 -16.66 -22.32
N ARG A 45 7.09 -16.95 -21.37
CA ARG A 45 5.77 -16.36 -21.33
C ARG A 45 5.85 -14.93 -20.76
N ILE A 46 5.44 -13.96 -21.55
CA ILE A 46 5.46 -12.54 -21.21
C ILE A 46 4.03 -12.00 -21.35
N HIS A 47 3.39 -11.66 -20.24
CA HIS A 47 2.05 -11.07 -20.21
C HIS A 47 2.12 -9.54 -20.08
N ASN A 48 3.16 -9.02 -19.44
CA ASN A 48 3.33 -7.59 -19.19
C ASN A 48 4.84 -7.19 -19.14
N PRO A 49 5.15 -5.87 -19.17
CA PRO A 49 6.54 -5.41 -19.14
C PRO A 49 7.36 -5.86 -17.92
N ILE A 50 6.72 -6.10 -16.76
CA ILE A 50 7.41 -6.54 -15.53
C ILE A 50 7.99 -7.94 -15.73
N ASP A 51 7.29 -8.80 -16.46
CA ASP A 51 7.73 -10.17 -16.71
C ASP A 51 9.11 -10.20 -17.38
N ARG A 52 9.43 -9.23 -18.25
CA ARG A 52 10.75 -9.15 -18.90
C ARG A 52 11.88 -8.98 -17.89
N PHE A 53 11.68 -8.18 -16.87
CA PHE A 53 12.68 -8.01 -15.79
C PHE A 53 12.81 -9.27 -14.94
N VAL A 54 11.69 -9.94 -14.65
CA VAL A 54 11.70 -11.21 -13.91
C VAL A 54 12.42 -12.29 -14.72
N VAL A 55 12.09 -12.44 -16.00
CA VAL A 55 12.70 -13.43 -16.91
C VAL A 55 14.20 -13.15 -17.08
N GLN A 56 14.61 -11.88 -17.22
CA GLN A 56 16.02 -11.53 -17.27
C GLN A 56 16.77 -12.04 -16.01
N LYS A 57 16.16 -11.92 -14.82
CA LYS A 57 16.76 -12.43 -13.59
C LYS A 57 16.80 -13.96 -13.53
N LEU A 58 15.76 -14.63 -14.03
CA LEU A 58 15.76 -16.09 -14.15
C LEU A 58 16.90 -16.57 -15.05
N ILE A 59 17.08 -15.96 -16.22
CA ILE A 59 18.16 -16.27 -17.17
C ILE A 59 19.54 -16.05 -16.51
N GLN A 60 19.73 -14.92 -15.83
CA GLN A 60 20.98 -14.62 -15.12
C GLN A 60 21.33 -15.62 -14.01
N SER A 61 20.30 -16.29 -13.46
CA SER A 61 20.41 -17.28 -12.40
C SER A 61 20.38 -18.72 -12.91
N ASP A 62 20.39 -18.93 -14.24
CA ASP A 62 20.26 -20.24 -14.89
C ASP A 62 18.99 -21.00 -14.45
N LEU A 63 17.89 -20.26 -14.29
CA LEU A 63 16.59 -20.80 -13.92
C LEU A 63 15.59 -20.72 -15.06
N SER A 64 14.75 -21.73 -15.18
CA SER A 64 13.62 -21.75 -16.10
C SER A 64 12.36 -21.18 -15.45
N GLN A 65 11.45 -20.69 -16.28
CA GLN A 65 10.11 -20.30 -15.83
C GLN A 65 9.29 -21.55 -15.47
N ALA A 66 8.65 -21.53 -14.31
CA ALA A 66 7.78 -22.63 -13.88
C ALA A 66 6.55 -22.76 -14.79
N ASP A 67 5.94 -23.94 -14.83
CA ASP A 67 4.70 -24.17 -15.55
C ASP A 67 3.55 -23.32 -14.98
N PRO A 68 2.55 -22.94 -15.81
CA PRO A 68 1.37 -22.25 -15.34
C PRO A 68 0.63 -23.05 -14.28
N ALA A 69 0.13 -22.36 -13.27
CA ALA A 69 -0.72 -23.02 -12.28
C ALA A 69 -2.02 -23.51 -12.94
N PRO A 70 -2.58 -24.66 -12.52
CA PRO A 70 -3.92 -25.07 -12.93
C PRO A 70 -4.94 -23.97 -12.65
N SER A 71 -5.96 -23.82 -13.51
CA SER A 71 -6.98 -22.76 -13.42
C SER A 71 -7.63 -22.69 -12.04
N SER A 72 -7.91 -23.83 -11.39
CA SER A 72 -8.47 -23.86 -10.04
C SER A 72 -7.54 -23.25 -9.00
N THR A 73 -6.23 -23.51 -9.13
CA THR A 73 -5.21 -22.94 -8.25
C THR A 73 -5.06 -21.45 -8.49
N LEU A 74 -5.05 -21.01 -9.76
CA LEU A 74 -4.97 -19.60 -10.14
C LEU A 74 -6.17 -18.80 -9.59
N ILE A 75 -7.40 -19.27 -9.85
CA ILE A 75 -8.63 -18.64 -9.35
C ILE A 75 -8.58 -18.54 -7.82
N ARG A 76 -8.23 -19.63 -7.13
CA ARG A 76 -8.13 -19.63 -5.67
C ARG A 76 -7.11 -18.61 -5.14
N ARG A 77 -5.94 -18.49 -5.78
CA ARG A 77 -4.90 -17.54 -5.40
C ARG A 77 -5.41 -16.10 -5.57
N ILE A 78 -6.01 -15.77 -6.71
CA ILE A 78 -6.56 -14.43 -6.97
C ILE A 78 -7.61 -14.05 -5.91
N TYR A 79 -8.48 -14.97 -5.52
CA TYR A 79 -9.46 -14.75 -4.45
C TYR A 79 -8.80 -14.47 -3.10
N PHE A 80 -7.77 -15.24 -2.72
CA PHE A 80 -7.05 -15.01 -1.47
C PHE A 80 -6.28 -13.69 -1.47
N ASP A 81 -5.69 -13.34 -2.59
CA ASP A 81 -4.93 -12.09 -2.70
C ASP A 81 -5.85 -10.88 -2.61
N LEU A 82 -6.97 -10.89 -3.31
CA LEU A 82 -7.85 -9.73 -3.40
C LEU A 82 -8.88 -9.65 -2.26
N LEU A 83 -9.47 -10.76 -1.85
CA LEU A 83 -10.53 -10.78 -0.83
C LEU A 83 -10.12 -11.45 0.49
N GLY A 84 -9.01 -12.17 0.53
CA GLY A 84 -8.55 -12.88 1.72
C GLY A 84 -9.28 -14.19 2.01
N LEU A 85 -10.25 -14.59 1.19
CA LEU A 85 -11.09 -15.77 1.36
C LEU A 85 -11.18 -16.57 0.06
N PRO A 86 -11.37 -17.89 0.12
CA PRO A 86 -11.57 -18.70 -1.09
C PRO A 86 -12.97 -18.44 -1.69
N PRO A 87 -13.14 -18.65 -3.01
CA PRO A 87 -14.46 -18.65 -3.62
C PRO A 87 -15.32 -19.81 -3.08
N SER A 88 -16.63 -19.62 -3.05
CA SER A 88 -17.55 -20.74 -2.77
C SER A 88 -17.46 -21.81 -3.88
N PRO A 89 -17.82 -23.07 -3.61
CA PRO A 89 -17.78 -24.14 -4.62
C PRO A 89 -18.59 -23.82 -5.89
N THR A 90 -19.71 -23.11 -5.76
CA THR A 90 -20.53 -22.69 -6.90
C THR A 90 -19.83 -21.64 -7.74
N VAL A 91 -19.23 -20.65 -7.10
CA VAL A 91 -18.47 -19.57 -7.76
C VAL A 91 -17.23 -20.13 -8.44
N MET A 92 -16.50 -21.04 -7.75
CA MET A 92 -15.34 -21.71 -8.33
C MET A 92 -15.73 -22.46 -9.62
N ARG A 93 -16.81 -23.23 -9.60
CA ARG A 93 -17.30 -23.95 -10.80
C ARG A 93 -17.62 -22.98 -11.94
N SER A 94 -18.30 -21.88 -11.65
CA SER A 94 -18.63 -20.87 -12.67
C SER A 94 -17.41 -20.31 -13.37
N TRP A 95 -16.35 -19.98 -12.61
CA TRP A 95 -15.10 -19.49 -13.19
C TRP A 95 -14.34 -20.57 -13.97
N LEU A 96 -14.31 -21.81 -13.46
CA LEU A 96 -13.71 -22.94 -14.18
C LEU A 96 -14.44 -23.24 -15.50
N ASP A 97 -15.78 -23.14 -15.53
CA ASP A 97 -16.55 -23.28 -16.76
C ASP A 97 -16.24 -22.17 -17.78
N ARG A 98 -16.00 -20.93 -17.32
CA ARG A 98 -15.55 -19.84 -18.20
C ARG A 98 -14.15 -20.09 -18.77
N MET A 99 -13.20 -20.52 -17.92
CA MET A 99 -11.84 -20.88 -18.33
C MET A 99 -11.84 -22.02 -19.34
N SER A 100 -12.66 -23.08 -19.13
CA SER A 100 -12.73 -24.24 -20.02
C SER A 100 -13.32 -23.93 -21.42
N ARG A 101 -14.07 -22.81 -21.55
CA ARG A 101 -14.64 -22.34 -22.82
C ARG A 101 -13.69 -21.41 -23.60
N ALA A 102 -12.61 -20.96 -22.97
CA ALA A 102 -11.59 -20.20 -23.66
C ALA A 102 -10.89 -21.07 -24.69
N LYS A 103 -10.73 -20.52 -25.91
CA LYS A 103 -10.21 -21.30 -27.05
C LYS A 103 -8.72 -21.10 -27.26
N ASP A 104 -8.17 -20.05 -26.68
CA ASP A 104 -6.78 -19.60 -26.83
C ASP A 104 -6.32 -18.81 -25.61
N ALA A 105 -5.03 -18.54 -25.54
CA ALA A 105 -4.42 -17.80 -24.44
C ALA A 105 -5.02 -16.40 -24.25
N ALA A 106 -5.39 -15.71 -25.33
CA ALA A 106 -5.96 -14.37 -25.27
C ALA A 106 -7.34 -14.37 -24.60
N SER A 107 -8.16 -15.39 -24.87
CA SER A 107 -9.47 -15.57 -24.23
C SER A 107 -9.34 -16.03 -22.78
N GLU A 108 -8.34 -16.86 -22.45
CA GLU A 108 -8.02 -17.19 -21.04
C GLU A 108 -7.60 -15.95 -20.25
N ASP A 109 -6.71 -15.14 -20.78
CA ASP A 109 -6.30 -13.86 -20.18
C ASP A 109 -7.48 -12.90 -19.99
N GLN A 110 -8.46 -12.91 -20.90
CA GLN A 110 -9.66 -12.11 -20.74
C GLN A 110 -10.51 -12.61 -19.57
N VAL A 111 -10.69 -13.93 -19.40
CA VAL A 111 -11.42 -14.48 -18.24
C VAL A 111 -10.72 -14.12 -16.93
N VAL A 112 -9.38 -14.16 -16.90
CA VAL A 112 -8.60 -13.73 -15.72
C VAL A 112 -8.79 -12.24 -15.43
N ARG A 113 -8.77 -11.37 -16.45
CA ARG A 113 -9.06 -9.93 -16.28
C ARG A 113 -10.45 -9.70 -15.72
N ASP A 114 -11.46 -10.35 -16.29
CA ASP A 114 -12.86 -10.25 -15.82
C ASP A 114 -13.00 -10.70 -14.35
N LEU A 115 -12.28 -11.75 -13.96
CA LEU A 115 -12.23 -12.23 -12.58
C LEU A 115 -11.64 -11.15 -11.67
N ILE A 116 -10.48 -10.61 -12.03
CA ILE A 116 -9.80 -9.56 -11.25
C ILE A 116 -10.69 -8.33 -11.10
N GLU A 117 -11.26 -7.81 -12.18
CA GLU A 117 -12.16 -6.67 -12.16
C GLU A 117 -13.40 -6.92 -11.27
N THR A 118 -13.98 -8.12 -11.34
CA THR A 118 -15.10 -8.51 -10.49
C THR A 118 -14.72 -8.47 -9.00
N LEU A 119 -13.52 -8.90 -8.66
CA LEU A 119 -13.05 -8.94 -7.27
C LEU A 119 -12.60 -7.58 -6.76
N LEU A 120 -11.99 -6.76 -7.60
CA LEU A 120 -11.64 -5.38 -7.26
C LEU A 120 -12.87 -4.52 -6.97
N ALA A 121 -13.99 -4.78 -7.67
CA ALA A 121 -15.27 -4.12 -7.42
C ALA A 121 -16.03 -4.67 -6.19
N HIS A 122 -15.53 -5.75 -5.57
CA HIS A 122 -16.21 -6.36 -4.43
C HIS A 122 -15.88 -5.61 -3.12
N PRO A 123 -16.89 -5.28 -2.26
CA PRO A 123 -16.65 -4.52 -1.01
C PRO A 123 -15.59 -5.14 -0.07
N ALA A 124 -15.47 -6.47 -0.05
CA ALA A 124 -14.48 -7.15 0.76
C ALA A 124 -13.02 -6.91 0.31
N TYR A 125 -12.80 -6.32 -0.89
CA TYR A 125 -11.48 -5.88 -1.32
C TYR A 125 -10.92 -4.82 -0.36
N GLY A 126 -11.70 -3.78 -0.09
CA GLY A 126 -11.30 -2.74 0.86
C GLY A 126 -11.12 -3.28 2.28
N GLU A 127 -12.00 -4.20 2.74
CA GLU A 127 -11.85 -4.85 4.05
C GLU A 127 -10.54 -5.64 4.15
N ARG A 128 -10.13 -6.33 3.08
CA ARG A 128 -8.89 -7.09 3.01
C ARG A 128 -7.66 -6.18 3.00
N TRP A 129 -7.66 -5.16 2.13
CA TRP A 129 -6.48 -4.34 1.90
C TRP A 129 -6.31 -3.22 2.93
N ALA A 130 -7.40 -2.71 3.49
CA ALA A 130 -7.35 -1.77 4.60
C ALA A 130 -6.57 -2.30 5.81
N ARG A 131 -6.59 -3.62 6.06
CA ARG A 131 -5.83 -4.25 7.15
C ARG A 131 -4.34 -3.93 7.08
N HIS A 132 -3.75 -4.01 5.87
CA HIS A 132 -2.34 -3.72 5.69
C HIS A 132 -2.01 -2.26 6.03
N TRP A 133 -2.90 -1.34 5.67
CA TRP A 133 -2.72 0.06 6.04
C TRP A 133 -2.96 0.31 7.53
N LEU A 134 -3.95 -0.33 8.13
CA LEU A 134 -4.25 -0.21 9.56
C LEU A 134 -3.10 -0.74 10.41
N ASP A 135 -2.41 -1.80 9.97
CA ASP A 135 -1.18 -2.28 10.61
C ASP A 135 -0.05 -1.24 10.54
N VAL A 136 0.13 -0.59 9.40
CA VAL A 136 1.11 0.50 9.23
C VAL A 136 0.76 1.69 10.14
N ALA A 137 -0.53 2.05 10.22
CA ALA A 137 -1.03 3.14 11.05
C ALA A 137 -1.04 2.80 12.56
N ARG A 138 -0.70 1.56 12.93
CA ARG A 138 -0.79 1.05 14.30
C ARG A 138 -2.19 1.24 14.91
N TYR A 139 -3.21 1.06 14.08
CA TYR A 139 -4.60 1.25 14.47
C TYR A 139 -5.00 0.37 15.64
N SER A 140 -5.61 0.97 16.66
CA SER A 140 -6.21 0.24 17.78
C SER A 140 -7.56 0.83 18.18
N GLU A 141 -8.52 -0.03 18.49
CA GLU A 141 -9.81 0.36 19.08
C GLU A 141 -9.73 0.50 20.61
N VAL A 142 -8.60 0.11 21.18
CA VAL A 142 -8.31 0.22 22.62
C VAL A 142 -7.14 1.16 22.79
N GLY A 143 -7.34 2.22 23.58
CA GLY A 143 -6.29 3.19 23.88
C GLY A 143 -5.37 2.64 24.95
N GLY A 144 -4.19 2.19 24.58
CA GLY A 144 -3.06 2.15 25.47
C GLY A 144 -2.67 0.84 26.12
N TRP A 145 -1.67 1.02 26.84
CA TRP A 145 -0.81 0.14 27.59
C TRP A 145 -1.56 -0.54 28.75
N THR A 146 -1.37 -1.83 28.86
CA THR A 146 -1.62 -2.86 29.88
C THR A 146 -2.73 -2.73 30.92
N GLN A 147 -3.10 -1.57 31.42
CA GLN A 147 -4.13 -1.41 32.48
C GLN A 147 -5.29 -0.50 32.06
N ASP A 148 -5.12 0.27 30.99
CA ASP A 148 -6.14 1.20 30.54
C ASP A 148 -6.89 0.63 29.32
N ASN A 149 -7.83 -0.28 29.60
CA ASN A 149 -8.75 -0.82 28.59
C ASN A 149 -9.81 0.20 28.12
N ARG A 150 -9.49 1.51 28.18
CA ARG A 150 -10.39 2.51 27.64
C ARG A 150 -10.55 2.29 26.14
N SER A 151 -11.72 1.79 25.76
CA SER A 151 -12.08 1.68 24.37
C SER A 151 -12.20 3.07 23.74
N ASN A 152 -11.69 3.22 22.53
CA ASN A 152 -12.00 4.38 21.71
C ASN A 152 -13.26 4.07 20.88
N PRO A 153 -14.47 4.43 21.33
CA PRO A 153 -15.71 4.01 20.68
C PRO A 153 -15.93 4.63 19.31
N LYS A 154 -15.05 5.53 18.88
CA LYS A 154 -15.09 6.19 17.57
C LYS A 154 -13.97 5.77 16.65
N ALA A 155 -13.07 4.89 17.07
CA ALA A 155 -11.94 4.44 16.26
C ALA A 155 -12.38 3.81 14.93
N PHE A 156 -13.50 3.08 14.94
CA PHE A 156 -14.03 2.42 13.75
C PHE A 156 -14.31 3.40 12.58
N HIS A 157 -14.58 4.67 12.82
CA HIS A 157 -14.78 5.64 11.75
C HIS A 157 -13.55 5.78 10.84
N TYR A 158 -12.34 5.79 11.45
CA TYR A 158 -11.11 5.82 10.66
C TYR A 158 -10.92 4.52 9.87
N ARG A 159 -11.13 3.37 10.50
CA ARG A 159 -11.09 2.07 9.82
C ARG A 159 -12.05 2.03 8.63
N ASP A 160 -13.30 2.45 8.82
CA ASP A 160 -14.32 2.45 7.78
C ASP A 160 -13.97 3.43 6.65
N TRP A 161 -13.37 4.59 6.99
CA TRP A 161 -12.85 5.52 6.01
C TRP A 161 -11.73 4.89 5.17
N VAL A 162 -10.78 4.19 5.79
CA VAL A 162 -9.70 3.49 5.06
C VAL A 162 -10.28 2.42 4.13
N ILE A 163 -11.24 1.61 4.59
CA ILE A 163 -11.93 0.60 3.78
C ILE A 163 -12.59 1.26 2.56
N GLN A 164 -13.30 2.36 2.77
CA GLN A 164 -13.95 3.09 1.68
C GLN A 164 -12.94 3.68 0.70
N ALA A 165 -11.83 4.21 1.17
CA ALA A 165 -10.77 4.76 0.33
C ALA A 165 -10.20 3.71 -0.63
N PHE A 166 -9.97 2.47 -0.16
CA PHE A 166 -9.56 1.36 -1.01
C PHE A 166 -10.65 0.96 -2.00
N ASN A 167 -11.91 0.85 -1.58
CA ASN A 167 -13.02 0.48 -2.45
C ASN A 167 -13.36 1.54 -3.51
N GLN A 168 -13.01 2.79 -3.26
CA GLN A 168 -13.18 3.92 -4.19
C GLN A 168 -11.96 4.15 -5.08
N ASP A 169 -10.92 3.32 -4.94
CA ASP A 169 -9.63 3.51 -5.62
C ASP A 169 -9.10 4.94 -5.46
N LEU A 170 -9.17 5.46 -4.21
CA LEU A 170 -8.73 6.82 -3.91
C LEU A 170 -7.25 6.98 -4.29
N PRO A 171 -6.88 7.95 -5.16
CA PRO A 171 -5.50 8.16 -5.55
C PRO A 171 -4.58 8.33 -4.34
N PHE A 172 -3.43 7.64 -4.33
CA PHE A 172 -2.54 7.57 -3.17
C PHE A 172 -2.13 8.94 -2.62
N HIS A 173 -1.87 9.92 -3.51
CA HIS A 173 -1.55 11.28 -3.08
C HIS A 173 -2.70 11.96 -2.31
N GLN A 174 -3.96 11.70 -2.69
CA GLN A 174 -5.13 12.21 -1.97
C GLN A 174 -5.32 11.46 -0.65
N PHE A 175 -5.16 10.12 -0.67
CA PHE A 175 -5.21 9.29 0.52
C PHE A 175 -4.21 9.76 1.59
N VAL A 176 -2.97 10.07 1.19
CA VAL A 176 -1.95 10.64 2.09
C VAL A 176 -2.34 12.04 2.55
N SER A 177 -2.72 12.93 1.63
CA SER A 177 -3.07 14.32 1.95
C SER A 177 -4.24 14.41 2.94
N TYR A 178 -5.24 13.54 2.81
CA TYR A 178 -6.38 13.51 3.74
C TYR A 178 -5.98 13.04 5.13
N GLN A 179 -5.03 12.12 5.25
CA GLN A 179 -4.55 11.67 6.54
C GLN A 179 -3.68 12.70 7.26
N ILE A 180 -2.94 13.53 6.51
CA ILE A 180 -2.08 14.57 7.07
C ILE A 180 -2.88 15.84 7.43
N ALA A 181 -3.80 16.26 6.56
CA ALA A 181 -4.48 17.56 6.67
C ALA A 181 -5.92 17.51 6.17
N GLY A 182 -6.62 16.39 6.34
CA GLY A 182 -7.98 16.20 5.85
C GLY A 182 -9.01 17.14 6.47
N ASP A 183 -8.74 17.65 7.67
CA ASP A 183 -9.55 18.65 8.36
C ASP A 183 -9.39 20.06 7.77
N LEU A 184 -8.30 20.31 7.04
CA LEU A 184 -7.98 21.61 6.42
C LEU A 184 -8.33 21.66 4.92
N LEU A 185 -8.60 20.51 4.30
CA LEU A 185 -8.87 20.42 2.87
C LEU A 185 -10.37 20.56 2.57
N ALA A 186 -10.73 21.31 1.51
CA ALA A 186 -12.11 21.61 1.15
C ALA A 186 -13.01 20.38 0.95
N ASN A 187 -12.43 19.27 0.44
CA ASN A 187 -13.11 17.99 0.22
C ASN A 187 -12.59 16.90 1.17
N GLY A 188 -11.87 17.30 2.20
CA GLY A 188 -11.31 16.38 3.18
C GLY A 188 -12.29 16.04 4.30
N THR A 189 -11.83 15.17 5.18
CA THR A 189 -12.55 14.79 6.37
C THR A 189 -11.60 14.67 7.56
N SER A 190 -12.03 15.18 8.71
CA SER A 190 -11.28 15.02 9.96
C SER A 190 -11.16 13.56 10.41
N VAL A 191 -12.00 12.67 9.88
CA VAL A 191 -11.90 11.22 10.17
C VAL A 191 -10.58 10.64 9.67
N ALA A 192 -10.10 11.09 8.52
CA ALA A 192 -8.83 10.63 7.94
C ALA A 192 -7.62 10.95 8.82
N THR A 193 -7.65 12.09 9.56
CA THR A 193 -6.56 12.48 10.48
C THR A 193 -6.48 11.58 11.72
N GLY A 194 -7.41 10.64 11.86
CA GLY A 194 -7.34 9.55 12.84
C GLY A 194 -6.03 8.78 12.81
N PHE A 195 -5.32 8.79 11.69
CA PHE A 195 -3.96 8.25 11.57
C PHE A 195 -3.04 8.68 12.72
N PHE A 196 -3.12 9.94 13.16
CA PHE A 196 -2.27 10.47 14.23
C PHE A 196 -2.77 10.19 15.65
N SER A 197 -4.00 9.71 15.82
CA SER A 197 -4.64 9.63 17.14
C SER A 197 -5.03 8.22 17.56
N LEU A 198 -4.97 7.24 16.66
CA LEU A 198 -5.45 5.89 16.88
C LEU A 198 -4.34 4.85 17.11
N GLY A 199 -3.08 5.28 17.13
CA GLY A 199 -1.96 4.50 17.62
C GLY A 199 -1.88 4.47 19.16
N PRO A 200 -0.85 3.82 19.73
CA PRO A 200 -0.64 3.75 21.16
C PRO A 200 -0.60 5.14 21.82
N ASN A 201 -1.25 5.25 22.98
CA ASN A 201 -1.14 6.40 23.88
C ASN A 201 -0.61 5.91 25.21
N TYR A 202 0.54 6.42 25.59
CA TYR A 202 1.18 6.06 26.85
C TYR A 202 0.62 6.92 27.98
N ALA A 203 0.35 6.29 29.12
CA ALA A 203 -0.15 6.95 30.30
C ALA A 203 0.88 6.81 31.44
N SER A 204 0.97 7.83 32.30
CA SER A 204 1.81 7.79 33.47
C SER A 204 1.22 6.89 34.56
N ASP A 205 2.04 6.04 35.17
CA ASP A 205 1.65 5.14 36.26
C ASP A 205 1.60 5.87 37.61
N GLY A 206 2.36 6.94 37.79
CA GLY A 206 2.54 7.60 39.08
C GLY A 206 1.86 8.93 39.26
N GLY A 207 1.45 9.57 38.17
CA GLY A 207 0.81 10.90 38.25
C GLY A 207 1.77 12.04 38.63
N ASP A 208 3.07 11.79 38.80
CA ASP A 208 4.08 12.84 39.00
C ASP A 208 4.42 13.54 37.70
N PRO A 209 4.90 14.81 37.76
CA PRO A 209 5.16 15.60 36.55
C PRO A 209 6.18 14.98 35.59
N GLU A 210 7.17 14.25 36.10
CA GLU A 210 8.24 13.64 35.28
C GLU A 210 7.70 12.43 34.50
N SER A 211 6.98 11.53 35.18
CA SER A 211 6.36 10.37 34.50
C SER A 211 5.27 10.77 33.49
N ILE A 212 4.53 11.86 33.76
CA ILE A 212 3.58 12.42 32.79
C ILE A 212 4.31 12.98 31.56
N ALA A 213 5.42 13.69 31.75
CA ALA A 213 6.21 14.23 30.65
C ALA A 213 6.84 13.12 29.82
N GLN A 214 7.35 12.06 30.46
CA GLN A 214 7.89 10.87 29.79
C GLN A 214 6.81 10.19 28.93
N ALA A 215 5.63 9.88 29.46
CA ALA A 215 4.54 9.23 28.74
C ALA A 215 4.08 10.05 27.52
N LYS A 216 4.06 11.39 27.64
CA LYS A 216 3.78 12.28 26.51
C LYS A 216 4.89 12.23 25.44
N GLY A 217 6.16 12.18 25.87
CA GLY A 217 7.32 12.02 24.98
C GLY A 217 7.24 10.73 24.20
N GLU A 218 7.03 9.60 24.88
CA GLU A 218 6.89 8.28 24.28
C GLU A 218 5.73 8.22 23.26
N THR A 219 4.58 8.83 23.60
CA THR A 219 3.44 8.94 22.67
C THR A 219 3.81 9.75 21.43
N LEU A 220 4.54 10.84 21.57
CA LEU A 220 4.96 11.67 20.44
C LEU A 220 5.99 10.96 19.58
N ASP A 221 6.97 10.30 20.17
CA ASP A 221 7.99 9.53 19.49
C ASP A 221 7.38 8.41 18.65
N ASP A 222 6.39 7.68 19.22
CA ASP A 222 5.69 6.62 18.50
C ASP A 222 4.88 7.16 17.29
N ARG A 223 4.27 8.33 17.41
CA ARG A 223 3.57 8.98 16.29
C ARG A 223 4.53 9.44 15.21
N VAL A 224 5.67 10.01 15.57
CA VAL A 224 6.72 10.43 14.62
C VAL A 224 7.29 9.21 13.91
N ASP A 225 7.58 8.12 14.64
CA ASP A 225 8.07 6.87 14.05
C ASP A 225 7.04 6.28 13.08
N THR A 226 5.76 6.20 13.47
CA THR A 226 4.67 5.72 12.61
C THR A 226 4.55 6.54 11.34
N PHE A 227 4.58 7.88 11.45
CA PHE A 227 4.54 8.79 10.30
C PHE A 227 5.74 8.60 9.39
N SER A 228 6.94 8.55 9.96
CA SER A 228 8.19 8.42 9.21
C SER A 228 8.25 7.11 8.44
N ARG A 229 7.81 6.01 9.04
CA ARG A 229 7.73 4.70 8.36
C ARG A 229 6.67 4.68 7.29
N ALA A 230 5.47 5.17 7.59
CA ALA A 230 4.33 5.10 6.68
C ALA A 230 4.52 5.94 5.40
N PHE A 231 5.05 7.15 5.54
CA PHE A 231 5.09 8.12 4.43
C PHE A 231 6.48 8.39 3.88
N LEU A 232 7.52 8.24 4.68
CA LEU A 232 8.89 8.55 4.28
C LEU A 232 9.76 7.31 4.09
N GLY A 233 9.29 6.13 4.53
CA GLY A 233 10.08 4.89 4.49
C GLY A 233 11.32 4.95 5.38
N LEU A 234 11.31 5.79 6.41
CA LEU A 234 12.41 5.92 7.38
C LEU A 234 12.18 4.97 8.55
N THR A 235 13.27 4.35 9.03
CA THR A 235 13.28 3.42 10.18
C THR A 235 14.38 3.80 11.14
#